data_7db5d1af9c601dc699e91ed366341429
#
_entry.id   7db5d1af9c601dc699e91ed366341429
#
_cell.length_a   1.000
_cell.length_b   1.000
_cell.length_c   1.000
_cell.angle_alpha   90.00
_cell.angle_beta   90.00
_cell.angle_gamma   90.00
#
_symmetry.space_group_name_H-M   'P 1'
#
loop_
_entity.id
_entity.type
_entity.pdbx_description
1 polymer ?
#
loop_
_entity_poly.entity_id
_entity_poly.type
_entity_poly.pdbx_seq_one_letter_code
_entity_poly.pdbx_strand_id
1 'polypeptide(L)'
;MDLFNQTRGRRTIRTMVCGLIVLMLGGFSTLASAQSGNSSIMVRARGAAGGESITLRVDNSNVATWTLTTSYQTFSASTNLSGSVSVAFTNDGGSRDAQVDYIIVNGETRQSENQSSNTGLYANGRCGGGSNSEWMHCNGAITYGPVSNSANSIVVRARGTAGTESVSLRIDNTNVATWTLTTSLQNYSASTNLNGAITLAFTNDATGRDVQVDYITVNGTTRQAEAQSYNTAVYANGSCGGGGNSEWMHCNGVIGFGNVSGGGGSGGPLPAFFVGNITTNGSVRSDFSQYWNQITPENEGKWASVEPTRDVYNWGPLDAVYNYAQQRNIPFKQHTFIWGNQSPGWINSLSASEQAAEIEEWIRDFCARYPNTKIIDVVNEATPGHAPAGYAQNAFGSNWIIRSFQLARQYCPNAVLVLNDYNVTSWDTDKFIAMATPAVNAGVVDAIGDQAHGLEGFSVATLRANLDKVAALGLPIYITEYDVARTNDQEQLSILQAQYPMFRDHPSVAGITFWGYVVGSTWVNGSGLIQPNGTPRPAMTWLMNNKNR
;
A
#
# COMPACT_ATOMS: atom_id res chain seq x y z
N MET A 1 62.60 -58.50 -5.49
CA MET A 1 62.58 -59.88 -5.96
C MET A 1 61.28 -59.99 -6.72
N ASP A 2 61.35 -59.74 -8.00
CA ASP A 2 61.50 -60.73 -9.07
C ASP A 2 60.17 -61.43 -9.33
N LEU A 3 59.61 -61.53 -10.46
CA LEU A 3 59.95 -61.22 -11.86
C LEU A 3 58.89 -61.95 -12.74
N PHE A 4 58.51 -61.31 -13.84
CA PHE A 4 58.27 -61.93 -15.15
C PHE A 4 57.07 -62.89 -15.31
N ASN A 5 56.36 -63.01 -16.39
CA ASN A 5 56.48 -62.50 -17.78
C ASN A 5 55.33 -63.07 -18.61
N GLN A 6 54.82 -62.31 -19.55
CA GLN A 6 54.45 -62.69 -20.94
C GLN A 6 53.64 -64.03 -21.20
N THR A 7 52.72 -64.08 -22.11
CA THR A 7 52.81 -63.82 -23.55
C THR A 7 51.44 -63.90 -24.27
N ARG A 8 51.34 -63.11 -25.26
CA ARG A 8 50.63 -63.15 -26.58
C ARG A 8 49.86 -64.41 -27.02
N GLY A 9 48.70 -64.15 -27.64
CA GLY A 9 48.09 -65.02 -28.64
C GLY A 9 46.93 -64.37 -29.40
N ARG A 10 47.13 -64.14 -30.67
CA ARG A 10 46.20 -63.53 -31.65
C ARG A 10 45.17 -64.51 -32.20
N ARG A 11 44.07 -63.96 -32.78
CA ARG A 11 43.17 -64.42 -33.89
C ARG A 11 41.86 -65.02 -33.38
N THR A 12 40.68 -64.85 -33.94
CA THR A 12 40.17 -64.22 -35.17
C THR A 12 38.62 -64.21 -35.05
N ILE A 13 38.01 -63.16 -35.50
CA ILE A 13 36.66 -62.93 -36.04
C ILE A 13 35.66 -64.08 -36.05
N ARG A 14 34.46 -63.89 -35.47
CA ARG A 14 33.18 -64.15 -36.15
C ARG A 14 32.04 -63.36 -35.40
N THR A 15 31.33 -62.65 -36.20
CA THR A 15 30.11 -61.89 -35.93
C THR A 15 29.00 -62.82 -35.45
N MET A 16 28.34 -62.47 -34.32
CA MET A 16 26.96 -62.86 -34.08
C MET A 16 26.28 -61.79 -33.24
N VAL A 17 25.25 -61.13 -33.84
CA VAL A 17 24.37 -60.20 -33.24
C VAL A 17 23.50 -60.94 -32.23
N CYS A 18 23.53 -60.51 -30.97
CA CYS A 18 22.46 -60.81 -30.02
C CYS A 18 22.36 -59.65 -29.01
N GLY A 19 21.21 -59.04 -29.01
CA GLY A 19 20.96 -57.84 -28.26
C GLY A 19 21.11 -58.02 -26.75
N LEU A 20 21.83 -57.10 -26.15
CA LEU A 20 21.86 -56.95 -24.71
C LEU A 20 21.13 -55.60 -24.40
N ILE A 21 19.92 -55.73 -23.87
CA ILE A 21 19.17 -54.58 -23.33
C ILE A 21 19.90 -54.17 -22.06
N VAL A 22 20.65 -53.05 -22.14
CA VAL A 22 21.15 -52.35 -20.96
C VAL A 22 20.03 -51.46 -20.49
N LEU A 23 19.37 -51.84 -19.38
CA LEU A 23 18.52 -50.91 -18.61
C LEU A 23 19.41 -49.79 -18.05
N MET A 24 19.52 -48.69 -18.77
CA MET A 24 19.90 -47.42 -18.17
C MET A 24 18.70 -46.92 -17.38
N LEU A 25 18.77 -46.98 -16.06
CA LEU A 25 17.96 -46.19 -15.15
C LEU A 25 18.38 -44.72 -15.32
N GLY A 26 17.95 -44.12 -16.41
CA GLY A 26 17.92 -42.69 -16.57
C GLY A 26 16.77 -42.14 -15.71
N GLY A 27 17.11 -41.52 -14.60
CA GLY A 27 16.16 -40.69 -13.87
C GLY A 27 15.60 -39.63 -14.81
N PHE A 28 14.42 -39.86 -15.36
CA PHE A 28 13.61 -38.82 -15.94
C PHE A 28 13.17 -37.94 -14.78
N SER A 29 13.91 -36.83 -14.54
CA SER A 29 13.34 -35.66 -13.96
C SER A 29 12.19 -35.26 -14.87
N THR A 30 10.99 -35.62 -14.53
CA THR A 30 9.81 -34.97 -15.09
C THR A 30 9.92 -33.50 -14.67
N LEU A 31 10.40 -32.65 -15.57
CA LEU A 31 10.08 -31.25 -15.54
C LEU A 31 8.56 -31.23 -15.55
N ALA A 32 7.97 -31.04 -14.37
CA ALA A 32 6.57 -30.65 -14.26
C ALA A 32 6.44 -29.40 -15.13
N SER A 33 5.80 -29.57 -16.29
CA SER A 33 5.38 -28.40 -17.08
C SER A 33 4.55 -27.55 -16.13
N ALA A 34 5.04 -26.37 -15.82
CA ALA A 34 4.27 -25.39 -15.07
C ALA A 34 2.94 -25.24 -15.82
N GLN A 35 1.85 -25.65 -15.18
CA GLN A 35 0.53 -25.49 -15.72
C GLN A 35 0.30 -24.00 -15.78
N SER A 36 0.26 -23.41 -16.97
CA SER A 36 -0.02 -21.98 -17.17
C SER A 36 -1.39 -21.70 -16.58
N GLY A 37 -1.43 -20.99 -15.46
CA GLY A 37 -2.67 -20.54 -14.86
C GLY A 37 -3.29 -19.41 -15.68
N ASN A 38 -4.60 -19.16 -15.54
CA ASN A 38 -5.26 -18.04 -16.18
C ASN A 38 -4.87 -16.74 -15.50
N SER A 39 -4.53 -15.72 -16.30
CA SER A 39 -4.40 -14.35 -15.80
C SER A 39 -5.77 -13.74 -15.53
N SER A 40 -5.90 -13.02 -14.41
CA SER A 40 -7.10 -12.24 -14.07
C SER A 40 -6.93 -10.80 -14.53
N ILE A 41 -7.94 -10.26 -15.21
CA ILE A 41 -7.95 -8.87 -15.66
C ILE A 41 -9.28 -8.23 -15.24
N MET A 42 -9.20 -7.12 -14.51
CA MET A 42 -10.35 -6.27 -14.20
C MET A 42 -10.23 -4.96 -14.97
N VAL A 43 -11.35 -4.40 -15.40
CA VAL A 43 -11.44 -3.13 -16.14
C VAL A 43 -12.46 -2.25 -15.45
N ARG A 44 -12.06 -1.06 -14.99
CA ARG A 44 -12.98 -0.05 -14.47
C ARG A 44 -13.29 0.96 -15.55
N ALA A 45 -14.56 1.07 -15.91
CA ALA A 45 -14.99 1.92 -17.03
C ALA A 45 -16.42 2.41 -16.89
N ARG A 46 -16.73 3.51 -17.61
CA ARG A 46 -18.09 4.03 -17.81
C ARG A 46 -18.27 4.57 -19.23
N GLY A 47 -19.51 4.75 -19.65
CA GLY A 47 -19.86 5.44 -20.87
C GLY A 47 -20.35 6.88 -20.61
N ALA A 48 -20.26 7.75 -21.58
CA ALA A 48 -20.81 9.10 -21.52
C ALA A 48 -22.35 9.12 -21.65
N ALA A 49 -22.90 8.26 -22.52
CA ALA A 49 -24.34 8.20 -22.81
C ALA A 49 -25.02 6.93 -22.26
N GLY A 50 -24.23 5.91 -21.94
CA GLY A 50 -24.69 4.54 -21.67
C GLY A 50 -24.93 3.77 -22.96
N GLY A 51 -24.61 2.47 -22.94
CA GLY A 51 -24.67 1.62 -24.14
C GLY A 51 -23.41 1.61 -25.00
N GLU A 52 -22.33 2.28 -24.56
CA GLU A 52 -20.99 2.13 -25.14
C GLU A 52 -20.52 0.69 -24.97
N SER A 53 -19.81 0.16 -25.97
CA SER A 53 -19.27 -1.20 -25.94
C SER A 53 -17.75 -1.18 -25.89
N ILE A 54 -17.19 -1.78 -24.85
CA ILE A 54 -15.75 -2.00 -24.74
C ILE A 54 -15.42 -3.48 -24.83
N THR A 55 -14.27 -3.77 -25.43
CA THR A 55 -13.75 -5.14 -25.58
C THR A 55 -12.34 -5.23 -25.04
N LEU A 56 -12.15 -6.09 -24.04
CA LEU A 56 -10.82 -6.48 -23.55
C LEU A 56 -10.16 -7.41 -24.56
N ARG A 57 -8.90 -7.13 -24.89
CA ARG A 57 -8.10 -7.91 -25.84
C ARG A 57 -6.71 -8.22 -25.30
N VAL A 58 -6.17 -9.37 -25.71
CA VAL A 58 -4.76 -9.73 -25.55
C VAL A 58 -4.21 -10.09 -26.93
N ASP A 59 -3.17 -9.37 -27.40
CA ASP A 59 -2.62 -9.46 -28.77
C ASP A 59 -3.72 -9.46 -29.84
N ASN A 60 -4.66 -8.52 -29.72
CA ASN A 60 -5.85 -8.37 -30.59
C ASN A 60 -6.89 -9.50 -30.50
N SER A 61 -6.66 -10.57 -29.74
CA SER A 61 -7.66 -11.62 -29.49
C SER A 61 -8.66 -11.13 -28.45
N ASN A 62 -9.96 -11.19 -28.74
CA ASN A 62 -11.01 -10.78 -27.82
C ASN A 62 -11.08 -11.75 -26.63
N VAL A 63 -11.06 -11.19 -25.42
CA VAL A 63 -11.18 -11.93 -24.15
C VAL A 63 -12.60 -11.77 -23.60
N ALA A 64 -13.12 -10.55 -23.55
CA ALA A 64 -14.47 -10.25 -23.07
C ALA A 64 -14.98 -8.94 -23.70
N THR A 65 -16.31 -8.78 -23.77
CA THR A 65 -16.96 -7.55 -24.23
C THR A 65 -18.05 -7.16 -23.25
N TRP A 66 -18.13 -5.88 -22.91
CA TRP A 66 -19.10 -5.33 -21.97
C TRP A 66 -19.79 -4.10 -22.52
N THR A 67 -21.03 -3.89 -22.08
CA THR A 67 -21.78 -2.66 -22.33
C THR A 67 -21.71 -1.78 -21.09
N LEU A 68 -21.34 -0.52 -21.29
CA LEU A 68 -21.15 0.46 -20.23
C LEU A 68 -22.48 1.15 -19.86
N THR A 69 -22.57 1.57 -18.60
CA THR A 69 -23.55 2.53 -18.10
C THR A 69 -22.87 3.90 -17.90
N THR A 70 -23.63 4.91 -17.53
CA THR A 70 -23.09 6.25 -17.23
C THR A 70 -22.33 6.32 -15.91
N SER A 71 -22.49 5.33 -15.04
CA SER A 71 -21.72 5.20 -13.79
C SER A 71 -20.56 4.23 -13.97
N TYR A 72 -19.46 4.45 -13.24
CA TYR A 72 -18.33 3.53 -13.24
C TYR A 72 -18.75 2.14 -12.74
N GLN A 73 -18.29 1.14 -13.47
CA GLN A 73 -18.45 -0.27 -13.14
C GLN A 73 -17.10 -0.98 -13.27
N THR A 74 -16.91 -2.04 -12.49
CA THR A 74 -15.76 -2.91 -12.59
C THR A 74 -16.16 -4.22 -13.25
N PHE A 75 -15.53 -4.53 -14.37
CA PHE A 75 -15.72 -5.75 -15.15
C PHE A 75 -14.54 -6.68 -14.95
N SER A 76 -14.78 -7.99 -14.92
CA SER A 76 -13.74 -8.99 -14.70
C SER A 76 -13.72 -10.04 -15.80
N ALA A 77 -12.52 -10.46 -16.19
CA ALA A 77 -12.31 -11.57 -17.12
C ALA A 77 -11.04 -12.34 -16.75
N SER A 78 -10.94 -13.59 -17.21
CA SER A 78 -9.74 -14.41 -17.08
C SER A 78 -9.29 -14.89 -18.45
N THR A 79 -7.97 -14.98 -18.67
CA THR A 79 -7.40 -15.42 -19.95
C THR A 79 -6.13 -16.23 -19.74
N ASN A 80 -5.93 -17.23 -20.61
CA ASN A 80 -4.66 -17.96 -20.73
C ASN A 80 -3.75 -17.38 -21.81
N LEU A 81 -4.13 -16.29 -22.46
CA LEU A 81 -3.33 -15.61 -23.47
C LEU A 81 -2.21 -14.81 -22.80
N SER A 82 -1.06 -14.76 -23.43
CA SER A 82 0.04 -13.84 -23.12
C SER A 82 0.18 -12.83 -24.24
N GLY A 83 0.60 -11.61 -23.91
CA GLY A 83 0.81 -10.55 -24.89
C GLY A 83 0.26 -9.21 -24.45
N SER A 84 0.17 -8.25 -25.36
CA SER A 84 -0.24 -6.89 -25.08
C SER A 84 -1.73 -6.81 -24.75
N VAL A 85 -2.06 -6.28 -23.57
CA VAL A 85 -3.45 -6.05 -23.12
C VAL A 85 -3.95 -4.73 -23.67
N SER A 86 -5.15 -4.71 -24.20
CA SER A 86 -5.83 -3.47 -24.62
C SER A 86 -7.33 -3.52 -24.31
N VAL A 87 -7.90 -2.34 -24.08
CA VAL A 87 -9.35 -2.13 -23.98
C VAL A 87 -9.78 -1.29 -25.19
N ALA A 88 -10.61 -1.88 -26.04
CA ALA A 88 -11.05 -1.26 -27.27
C ALA A 88 -12.49 -0.76 -27.15
N PHE A 89 -12.74 0.49 -27.49
CA PHE A 89 -14.08 1.06 -27.73
C PHE A 89 -14.51 0.77 -29.17
N THR A 90 -15.68 0.19 -29.38
CA THR A 90 -16.03 -0.44 -30.68
C THR A 90 -17.35 0.01 -31.31
N ASN A 91 -18.12 0.86 -30.61
CA ASN A 91 -19.41 1.31 -31.12
C ASN A 91 -19.60 2.82 -30.99
N ASP A 92 -18.55 3.59 -31.29
CA ASP A 92 -18.62 5.04 -31.39
C ASP A 92 -19.77 5.49 -32.32
N GLY A 93 -20.45 6.56 -31.92
CA GLY A 93 -21.54 7.16 -32.72
C GLY A 93 -22.47 8.02 -31.86
N GLY A 94 -22.86 9.17 -32.37
CA GLY A 94 -23.69 10.15 -31.66
C GLY A 94 -22.91 10.81 -30.51
N SER A 95 -23.39 10.66 -29.27
CA SER A 95 -22.77 11.20 -28.04
C SER A 95 -22.07 10.11 -27.22
N ARG A 96 -21.69 9.00 -27.82
CA ARG A 96 -21.04 7.89 -27.16
C ARG A 96 -19.54 8.13 -27.08
N ASP A 97 -19.05 8.24 -25.85
CA ASP A 97 -17.62 8.22 -25.50
C ASP A 97 -17.42 7.19 -24.40
N ALA A 98 -16.30 6.49 -24.40
CA ALA A 98 -15.95 5.56 -23.34
C ALA A 98 -14.83 6.14 -22.46
N GLN A 99 -14.99 6.04 -21.17
CA GLN A 99 -13.95 6.37 -20.19
C GLN A 99 -13.51 5.09 -19.50
N VAL A 100 -12.23 4.77 -19.60
CA VAL A 100 -11.59 3.67 -18.88
C VAL A 100 -10.66 4.27 -17.86
N ASP A 101 -10.98 4.15 -16.58
CA ASP A 101 -10.19 4.68 -15.48
C ASP A 101 -8.87 3.89 -15.38
N TYR A 102 -8.95 2.60 -15.11
CA TYR A 102 -7.79 1.73 -15.04
C TYR A 102 -8.13 0.28 -15.40
N ILE A 103 -7.08 -0.52 -15.56
CA ILE A 103 -7.19 -1.98 -15.53
C ILE A 103 -6.34 -2.54 -14.39
N ILE A 104 -6.73 -3.73 -13.89
CA ILE A 104 -5.90 -4.50 -12.96
C ILE A 104 -5.55 -5.82 -13.64
N VAL A 105 -4.27 -6.08 -13.82
CA VAL A 105 -3.75 -7.31 -14.45
C VAL A 105 -3.00 -8.11 -13.41
N ASN A 106 -3.55 -9.27 -13.01
CA ASN A 106 -2.97 -10.13 -11.97
C ASN A 106 -2.67 -9.36 -10.66
N GLY A 107 -3.54 -8.40 -10.27
CA GLY A 107 -3.36 -7.55 -9.09
C GLY A 107 -2.53 -6.27 -9.32
N GLU A 108 -1.89 -6.09 -10.48
CA GLU A 108 -1.17 -4.87 -10.85
C GLU A 108 -2.11 -3.85 -11.49
N THR A 109 -2.29 -2.69 -10.88
CA THR A 109 -3.10 -1.59 -11.43
C THR A 109 -2.33 -0.82 -12.50
N ARG A 110 -2.96 -0.59 -13.64
CA ARG A 110 -2.42 0.14 -14.78
C ARG A 110 -3.39 1.24 -15.18
N GLN A 111 -3.06 2.48 -14.82
CA GLN A 111 -3.88 3.66 -15.06
C GLN A 111 -3.93 4.02 -16.56
N SER A 112 -5.10 4.39 -17.05
CA SER A 112 -5.30 4.67 -18.49
C SER A 112 -4.61 5.96 -18.93
N GLU A 113 -4.63 6.99 -18.10
CA GLU A 113 -3.97 8.27 -18.37
C GLU A 113 -2.43 8.17 -18.34
N ASN A 114 -1.88 7.07 -17.83
CA ASN A 114 -0.44 6.80 -17.88
C ASN A 114 -0.01 6.03 -19.13
N GLN A 115 -0.96 5.64 -19.99
CA GLN A 115 -0.64 4.86 -21.18
C GLN A 115 -0.27 5.75 -22.36
N SER A 116 0.87 5.45 -22.97
CA SER A 116 1.39 6.18 -24.15
C SER A 116 0.65 5.84 -25.47
N SER A 117 -0.27 4.88 -25.45
CA SER A 117 -1.02 4.46 -26.64
C SER A 117 -2.52 4.50 -26.36
N ASN A 118 -3.20 5.50 -26.94
CA ASN A 118 -4.66 5.63 -26.98
C ASN A 118 -5.10 6.03 -28.39
N THR A 119 -5.52 5.07 -29.20
CA THR A 119 -5.97 5.31 -30.58
C THR A 119 -7.42 5.77 -30.66
N GLY A 120 -8.18 5.75 -29.56
CA GLY A 120 -9.55 6.23 -29.45
C GLY A 120 -9.67 7.71 -29.04
N LEU A 121 -8.58 8.34 -28.60
CA LEU A 121 -8.61 9.73 -28.17
C LEU A 121 -8.76 10.68 -29.37
N TYR A 122 -9.76 11.56 -29.33
CA TYR A 122 -9.88 12.66 -30.30
C TYR A 122 -9.06 13.85 -29.81
N ALA A 123 -7.99 14.15 -30.51
CA ALA A 123 -7.11 15.28 -30.21
C ALA A 123 -6.50 15.81 -31.55
N ASN A 124 -6.14 17.10 -31.57
CA ASN A 124 -5.53 17.73 -32.74
C ASN A 124 -6.38 17.55 -34.04
N GLY A 125 -7.72 17.55 -33.90
CA GLY A 125 -8.65 17.45 -35.03
C GLY A 125 -8.84 16.05 -35.63
N ARG A 126 -8.34 14.99 -34.97
CA ARG A 126 -8.45 13.60 -35.46
C ARG A 126 -8.53 12.57 -34.34
N CYS A 127 -9.10 11.42 -34.65
CA CYS A 127 -9.03 10.24 -33.81
C CYS A 127 -7.60 9.67 -33.76
N GLY A 128 -7.15 9.19 -32.59
CA GLY A 128 -5.80 8.70 -32.39
C GLY A 128 -4.74 9.79 -32.38
N GLY A 129 -5.14 11.05 -32.16
CA GLY A 129 -4.24 12.20 -32.15
C GLY A 129 -3.51 12.45 -30.83
N GLY A 130 -3.66 11.59 -29.83
CA GLY A 130 -3.08 11.78 -28.50
C GLY A 130 -2.87 10.48 -27.74
N SER A 131 -2.42 10.63 -26.49
CA SER A 131 -2.17 9.57 -25.52
C SER A 131 -2.40 10.10 -24.11
N ASN A 132 -2.15 9.29 -23.08
CA ASN A 132 -2.24 9.72 -21.69
C ASN A 132 -3.62 10.28 -21.31
N SER A 133 -4.68 9.51 -21.63
CA SER A 133 -6.07 9.87 -21.37
C SER A 133 -6.90 8.64 -21.07
N GLU A 134 -7.83 8.75 -20.15
CA GLU A 134 -8.86 7.77 -19.86
C GLU A 134 -9.95 7.71 -20.93
N TRP A 135 -10.10 8.77 -21.73
CA TRP A 135 -11.19 8.93 -22.67
C TRP A 135 -10.89 8.37 -24.06
N MET A 136 -11.88 7.69 -24.62
CA MET A 136 -11.94 7.30 -26.03
C MET A 136 -13.19 7.92 -26.64
N HIS A 137 -12.99 8.90 -27.53
CA HIS A 137 -14.05 9.60 -28.24
C HIS A 137 -14.34 9.01 -29.63
N CYS A 138 -13.55 8.03 -30.02
CA CYS A 138 -13.65 7.34 -31.30
C CYS A 138 -13.44 5.85 -31.12
N ASN A 139 -13.87 5.03 -32.06
CA ASN A 139 -13.45 3.63 -32.12
C ASN A 139 -11.92 3.55 -32.11
N GLY A 140 -11.38 2.86 -31.12
CA GLY A 140 -9.95 2.75 -30.91
C GLY A 140 -9.67 1.94 -29.66
N ALA A 141 -8.44 2.00 -29.15
CA ALA A 141 -8.06 1.24 -27.97
C ALA A 141 -6.98 1.96 -27.13
N ILE A 142 -7.05 1.76 -25.83
CA ILE A 142 -5.95 2.05 -24.90
C ILE A 142 -5.17 0.76 -24.72
N THR A 143 -3.83 0.83 -24.83
CA THR A 143 -2.93 -0.33 -24.66
C THR A 143 -2.14 -0.21 -23.36
N TYR A 144 -2.15 -1.28 -22.53
CA TYR A 144 -1.64 -1.31 -21.16
C TYR A 144 -0.36 -2.14 -20.98
N GLY A 145 0.31 -2.49 -22.05
CA GLY A 145 1.48 -3.36 -22.00
C GLY A 145 1.12 -4.86 -21.84
N PRO A 146 2.12 -5.73 -21.73
CA PRO A 146 1.90 -7.16 -21.82
C PRO A 146 1.32 -7.76 -20.53
N VAL A 147 0.51 -8.81 -20.67
CA VAL A 147 0.27 -9.82 -19.66
C VAL A 147 1.18 -11.02 -19.93
N SER A 148 1.86 -11.52 -18.91
CA SER A 148 2.62 -12.76 -19.00
C SER A 148 1.98 -13.83 -18.12
N ASN A 149 1.89 -15.04 -18.61
CA ASN A 149 1.48 -16.21 -17.85
C ASN A 149 2.66 -16.89 -17.14
N SER A 150 3.78 -16.17 -16.93
CA SER A 150 4.88 -16.65 -16.11
C SER A 150 4.41 -16.72 -14.66
N ALA A 151 4.31 -17.93 -14.14
CA ALA A 151 3.90 -18.15 -12.76
C ALA A 151 4.94 -17.57 -11.79
N ASN A 152 4.48 -16.82 -10.81
CA ASN A 152 5.30 -16.41 -9.67
C ASN A 152 5.68 -17.64 -8.86
N SER A 153 6.94 -17.76 -8.47
CA SER A 153 7.45 -18.84 -7.61
C SER A 153 7.51 -18.34 -6.17
N ILE A 154 6.84 -19.05 -5.28
CA ILE A 154 6.88 -18.76 -3.84
C ILE A 154 7.35 -20.00 -3.11
N VAL A 155 8.39 -19.87 -2.30
CA VAL A 155 8.91 -20.91 -1.42
C VAL A 155 8.75 -20.44 0.02
N VAL A 156 8.09 -21.24 0.85
CA VAL A 156 7.90 -20.99 2.28
C VAL A 156 8.80 -21.96 3.04
N ARG A 157 9.68 -21.45 3.90
CA ARG A 157 10.47 -22.26 4.82
C ARG A 157 9.84 -22.25 6.19
N ALA A 158 9.32 -23.40 6.60
CA ALA A 158 8.54 -23.52 7.83
C ALA A 158 8.64 -24.91 8.47
N ARG A 159 8.21 -25.00 9.73
CA ARG A 159 7.96 -26.25 10.47
C ARG A 159 6.80 -26.11 11.43
N GLY A 160 6.23 -27.23 11.83
CA GLY A 160 5.32 -27.33 12.97
C GLY A 160 6.01 -27.90 14.20
N THR A 161 5.43 -27.75 15.38
CA THR A 161 5.90 -28.39 16.62
C THR A 161 5.46 -29.84 16.73
N ALA A 162 4.25 -30.17 16.25
CA ALA A 162 3.67 -31.52 16.31
C ALA A 162 3.74 -32.28 14.96
N GLY A 163 4.02 -31.60 13.84
CA GLY A 163 4.06 -32.20 12.50
C GLY A 163 2.67 -32.46 11.91
N THR A 164 1.66 -31.77 12.40
CA THR A 164 0.26 -31.86 11.93
C THR A 164 -0.36 -30.48 11.72
N GLU A 165 0.43 -29.44 11.85
CA GLU A 165 0.04 -28.06 11.65
C GLU A 165 -0.25 -27.83 10.17
N SER A 166 -1.34 -27.10 9.89
CA SER A 166 -1.75 -26.75 8.54
C SER A 166 -1.56 -25.25 8.28
N VAL A 167 -0.78 -24.93 7.26
CA VAL A 167 -0.60 -23.57 6.80
C VAL A 167 -1.10 -23.40 5.37
N SER A 168 -1.73 -22.27 5.10
CA SER A 168 -2.25 -21.91 3.78
C SER A 168 -1.58 -20.65 3.27
N LEU A 169 -0.91 -20.74 2.12
CA LEU A 169 -0.43 -19.59 1.36
C LEU A 169 -1.60 -18.95 0.62
N ARG A 170 -1.79 -17.66 0.81
CA ARG A 170 -2.87 -16.90 0.18
C ARG A 170 -2.32 -15.65 -0.49
N ILE A 171 -2.94 -15.27 -1.61
CA ILE A 171 -2.74 -13.99 -2.30
C ILE A 171 -4.08 -13.29 -2.34
N ASP A 172 -4.17 -12.07 -1.75
CA ASP A 172 -5.43 -11.33 -1.58
C ASP A 172 -6.55 -12.22 -1.06
N ASN A 173 -6.27 -12.98 0.00
CA ASN A 173 -7.14 -14.00 0.61
C ASN A 173 -7.51 -15.21 -0.28
N THR A 174 -7.12 -15.24 -1.56
CA THR A 174 -7.30 -16.41 -2.42
C THR A 174 -6.28 -17.48 -2.05
N ASN A 175 -6.74 -18.69 -1.72
CA ASN A 175 -5.86 -19.80 -1.37
C ASN A 175 -5.08 -20.27 -2.60
N VAL A 176 -3.75 -20.26 -2.50
CA VAL A 176 -2.80 -20.71 -3.54
C VAL A 176 -2.34 -22.15 -3.27
N ALA A 177 -2.00 -22.44 -2.02
CA ALA A 177 -1.56 -23.76 -1.58
C ALA A 177 -1.85 -23.96 -0.10
N THR A 178 -2.00 -25.20 0.32
CA THR A 178 -2.10 -25.60 1.73
C THR A 178 -1.18 -26.77 1.98
N TRP A 179 -0.40 -26.72 3.06
CA TRP A 179 0.54 -27.75 3.45
C TRP A 179 0.36 -28.18 4.89
N THR A 180 0.56 -29.49 5.13
CA THR A 180 0.79 -30.01 6.48
C THR A 180 2.29 -29.95 6.75
N LEU A 181 2.69 -29.31 7.83
CA LEU A 181 4.09 -29.12 8.18
C LEU A 181 4.68 -30.36 8.83
N THR A 182 5.99 -30.54 8.69
CA THR A 182 6.78 -31.50 9.46
C THR A 182 7.41 -30.83 10.68
N THR A 183 7.97 -31.60 11.61
CA THR A 183 8.66 -31.06 12.79
C THR A 183 10.05 -30.49 12.48
N SER A 184 10.57 -30.69 11.27
CA SER A 184 11.83 -30.12 10.80
C SER A 184 11.55 -29.00 9.81
N LEU A 185 12.38 -27.93 9.81
CA LEU A 185 12.31 -26.86 8.83
C LEU A 185 12.48 -27.42 7.41
N GLN A 186 11.47 -27.22 6.56
CA GLN A 186 11.45 -27.63 5.16
C GLN A 186 10.97 -26.51 4.26
N ASN A 187 11.27 -26.64 2.97
CA ASN A 187 10.80 -25.74 1.93
C ASN A 187 9.51 -26.28 1.31
N TYR A 188 8.46 -25.47 1.32
CA TYR A 188 7.17 -25.73 0.69
C TYR A 188 7.02 -24.77 -0.49
N SER A 189 6.80 -25.27 -1.69
CA SER A 189 6.80 -24.47 -2.91
C SER A 189 5.41 -24.39 -3.53
N ALA A 190 5.08 -23.22 -4.06
CA ALA A 190 3.89 -22.99 -4.86
C ALA A 190 4.21 -22.08 -6.04
N SER A 191 3.38 -22.18 -7.09
CA SER A 191 3.42 -21.28 -8.24
C SER A 191 2.04 -20.68 -8.44
N THR A 192 1.97 -19.38 -8.78
CA THR A 192 0.71 -18.66 -8.98
C THR A 192 0.88 -17.52 -9.98
N ASN A 193 -0.15 -17.25 -10.77
CA ASN A 193 -0.19 -16.06 -11.62
C ASN A 193 -0.85 -14.86 -10.91
N LEU A 194 -1.34 -15.04 -9.68
CA LEU A 194 -1.87 -13.94 -8.89
C LEU A 194 -0.74 -13.01 -8.47
N ASN A 195 -1.01 -11.73 -8.52
CA ASN A 195 -0.26 -10.66 -7.86
C ASN A 195 -1.15 -10.09 -6.75
N GLY A 196 -0.55 -9.67 -5.66
CA GLY A 196 -1.30 -9.13 -4.53
C GLY A 196 -0.60 -9.46 -3.21
N ALA A 197 -1.27 -9.15 -2.10
CA ALA A 197 -0.73 -9.32 -0.76
C ALA A 197 -0.58 -10.81 -0.41
N ILE A 198 0.63 -11.20 -0.05
CA ILE A 198 0.96 -12.56 0.39
C ILE A 198 0.67 -12.68 1.89
N THR A 199 -0.14 -13.66 2.26
CA THR A 199 -0.30 -14.07 3.65
C THR A 199 -0.07 -15.57 3.80
N LEU A 200 0.56 -15.97 4.89
CA LEU A 200 0.64 -17.36 5.33
C LEU A 200 -0.26 -17.53 6.55
N ALA A 201 -1.31 -18.34 6.43
CA ALA A 201 -2.32 -18.53 7.45
C ALA A 201 -2.11 -19.87 8.19
N PHE A 202 -2.03 -19.85 9.51
CA PHE A 202 -2.13 -21.01 10.38
C PHE A 202 -3.60 -21.18 10.78
N THR A 203 -4.19 -22.35 10.56
CA THR A 203 -5.65 -22.53 10.61
C THR A 203 -6.14 -23.69 11.47
N ASN A 204 -5.25 -24.47 12.05
CA ASN A 204 -5.62 -25.65 12.86
C ASN A 204 -4.88 -25.70 14.21
N ASP A 205 -4.76 -24.55 14.86
CA ASP A 205 -4.19 -24.43 16.19
C ASP A 205 -4.93 -25.34 17.18
N ALA A 206 -4.15 -26.02 18.01
CA ALA A 206 -4.61 -26.85 19.14
C ALA A 206 -3.43 -27.02 20.11
N THR A 207 -3.69 -27.52 21.30
CA THR A 207 -2.67 -27.77 22.34
C THR A 207 -1.45 -28.49 21.79
N GLY A 208 -0.28 -27.85 21.89
CA GLY A 208 1.01 -28.36 21.41
C GLY A 208 1.27 -28.19 19.92
N ARG A 209 0.43 -27.44 19.21
CA ARG A 209 0.61 -27.07 17.80
C ARG A 209 0.98 -25.60 17.69
N ASP A 210 2.22 -25.35 17.33
CA ASP A 210 2.73 -24.05 16.94
C ASP A 210 3.42 -24.14 15.58
N VAL A 211 3.46 -23.04 14.86
CA VAL A 211 4.15 -22.94 13.57
C VAL A 211 5.33 -22.00 13.69
N GLN A 212 6.49 -22.43 13.21
CA GLN A 212 7.64 -21.54 12.97
C GLN A 212 7.80 -21.34 11.46
N VAL A 213 7.77 -20.09 11.03
CA VAL A 213 8.07 -19.65 9.66
C VAL A 213 9.40 -18.92 9.69
N ASP A 214 10.43 -19.49 9.09
CA ASP A 214 11.76 -18.88 8.97
C ASP A 214 11.72 -17.72 7.97
N TYR A 215 11.37 -18.02 6.71
CA TYR A 215 11.24 -17.02 5.65
C TYR A 215 10.31 -17.48 4.53
N ILE A 216 9.97 -16.55 3.64
CA ILE A 216 9.52 -16.91 2.29
C ILE A 216 10.49 -16.38 1.23
N THR A 217 10.54 -17.05 0.08
CA THR A 217 11.24 -16.55 -1.11
C THR A 217 10.20 -16.33 -2.21
N VAL A 218 10.13 -15.14 -2.74
CA VAL A 218 9.19 -14.73 -3.80
C VAL A 218 9.99 -14.33 -5.02
N ASN A 219 9.87 -15.08 -6.10
CA ASN A 219 10.63 -14.83 -7.35
C ASN A 219 12.14 -14.66 -7.11
N GLY A 220 12.70 -15.47 -6.20
CA GLY A 220 14.13 -15.42 -5.83
C GLY A 220 14.49 -14.41 -4.73
N THR A 221 13.57 -13.53 -4.29
CA THR A 221 13.82 -12.56 -3.21
C THR A 221 13.34 -13.12 -1.87
N THR A 222 14.24 -13.22 -0.89
CA THR A 222 13.93 -13.73 0.46
C THR A 222 13.35 -12.62 1.35
N ARG A 223 12.32 -12.96 2.12
CA ARG A 223 11.63 -12.11 3.09
C ARG A 223 11.54 -12.87 4.42
N GLN A 224 12.28 -12.40 5.42
CA GLN A 224 12.35 -13.01 6.76
C GLN A 224 11.03 -12.80 7.51
N ALA A 225 10.56 -13.81 8.24
CA ALA A 225 9.29 -13.74 8.96
C ALA A 225 9.37 -12.78 10.17
N GLU A 226 10.50 -12.79 10.90
CA GLU A 226 10.75 -11.87 12.02
C GLU A 226 10.91 -10.41 11.58
N ALA A 227 11.14 -10.17 10.29
CA ALA A 227 11.13 -8.81 9.74
C ALA A 227 9.72 -8.29 9.41
N GLN A 228 8.69 -9.15 9.50
CA GLN A 228 7.32 -8.76 9.18
C GLN A 228 6.60 -8.19 10.40
N SER A 229 6.13 -6.96 10.30
CA SER A 229 5.37 -6.30 11.37
C SER A 229 3.94 -6.83 11.53
N TYR A 230 3.39 -7.50 10.52
CA TYR A 230 2.03 -8.05 10.55
C TYR A 230 2.07 -9.56 10.82
N ASN A 231 1.83 -9.94 12.07
CA ASN A 231 1.65 -11.33 12.51
C ASN A 231 0.56 -11.39 13.58
N THR A 232 -0.64 -11.84 13.18
CA THR A 232 -1.80 -11.93 14.08
C THR A 232 -1.86 -13.23 14.88
N ALA A 233 -0.90 -14.13 14.68
CA ALA A 233 -0.87 -15.45 15.30
C ALA A 233 0.10 -15.54 16.50
N VAL A 234 0.80 -14.45 16.84
CA VAL A 234 1.70 -14.43 18.01
C VAL A 234 0.88 -14.39 19.29
N TYR A 235 1.19 -15.31 20.22
CA TYR A 235 0.67 -15.25 21.59
C TYR A 235 1.61 -14.38 22.43
N ALA A 236 1.11 -13.25 22.87
CA ALA A 236 1.84 -12.33 23.76
C ALA A 236 0.88 -11.65 24.73
N ASN A 237 1.37 -11.28 25.90
CA ASN A 237 0.58 -10.59 26.94
C ASN A 237 -0.74 -11.30 27.31
N GLY A 238 -0.79 -12.63 27.21
CA GLY A 238 -1.97 -13.42 27.56
C GLY A 238 -3.04 -13.54 26.47
N SER A 239 -2.77 -13.07 25.25
CA SER A 239 -3.73 -13.15 24.12
C SER A 239 -3.04 -13.44 22.78
N CYS A 240 -3.82 -13.95 21.85
CA CYS A 240 -3.41 -14.10 20.45
C CYS A 240 -3.51 -12.76 19.73
N GLY A 241 -2.63 -12.54 18.75
CA GLY A 241 -2.59 -11.29 17.97
C GLY A 241 -1.79 -10.16 18.63
N GLY A 242 -1.02 -10.47 19.66
CA GLY A 242 -0.30 -9.49 20.46
C GLY A 242 1.04 -9.00 19.90
N GLY A 243 1.42 -9.28 18.65
CA GLY A 243 2.72 -8.84 18.17
C GLY A 243 2.98 -9.09 16.69
N GLY A 244 3.99 -8.40 16.16
CA GLY A 244 4.65 -8.66 14.89
C GLY A 244 6.09 -9.10 15.14
N ASN A 245 6.91 -9.06 14.08
CA ASN A 245 8.35 -9.30 14.17
C ASN A 245 8.71 -10.64 14.83
N SER A 246 7.99 -11.71 14.47
CA SER A 246 8.17 -13.04 15.03
C SER A 246 8.08 -14.12 13.94
N GLU A 247 8.95 -15.10 14.03
CA GLU A 247 8.85 -16.33 13.24
C GLU A 247 7.72 -17.25 13.70
N TRP A 248 7.18 -17.03 14.90
CA TRP A 248 6.26 -17.96 15.54
C TRP A 248 4.79 -17.54 15.37
N MET A 249 3.97 -18.55 15.14
CA MET A 249 2.52 -18.51 15.15
C MET A 249 2.02 -19.51 16.19
N HIS A 250 1.52 -19.00 17.32
CA HIS A 250 1.03 -19.81 18.44
C HIS A 250 -0.49 -20.00 18.42
N CYS A 251 -1.16 -19.28 17.52
CA CYS A 251 -2.61 -19.27 17.41
C CYS A 251 -3.03 -19.28 15.93
N ASN A 252 -4.29 -19.62 15.67
CA ASN A 252 -4.86 -19.35 14.34
C ASN A 252 -4.73 -17.87 13.99
N GLY A 253 -4.12 -17.59 12.86
CA GLY A 253 -3.85 -16.22 12.41
C GLY A 253 -2.99 -16.21 11.15
N VAL A 254 -2.41 -15.07 10.83
CA VAL A 254 -1.64 -14.89 9.59
C VAL A 254 -0.36 -14.08 9.81
N ILE A 255 0.69 -14.40 9.04
CA ILE A 255 1.84 -13.52 8.79
C ILE A 255 1.67 -12.94 7.38
N GLY A 256 1.82 -11.61 7.23
CA GLY A 256 1.83 -10.92 5.96
C GLY A 256 3.24 -10.68 5.44
N PHE A 257 3.48 -10.96 4.15
CA PHE A 257 4.81 -10.86 3.53
C PHE A 257 4.89 -9.82 2.40
N GLY A 258 3.94 -8.87 2.31
CA GLY A 258 3.86 -7.91 1.22
C GLY A 258 3.39 -8.55 -0.08
N ASN A 259 3.55 -7.87 -1.23
CA ASN A 259 2.98 -8.31 -2.51
C ASN A 259 3.88 -9.30 -3.27
N VAL A 260 3.26 -10.16 -4.10
CA VAL A 260 3.92 -11.16 -4.97
C VAL A 260 4.83 -10.52 -6.00
N SER A 261 4.30 -9.61 -6.78
CA SER A 261 5.16 -8.73 -7.55
C SER A 261 5.98 -7.96 -6.52
N GLY A 262 7.21 -8.36 -6.34
CA GLY A 262 8.25 -7.44 -5.93
C GLY A 262 8.35 -6.35 -6.98
N GLY A 263 7.26 -5.68 -7.26
CA GLY A 263 7.25 -4.29 -7.64
C GLY A 263 7.90 -3.63 -6.46
N GLY A 264 9.21 -3.63 -6.49
CA GLY A 264 9.97 -2.54 -5.99
C GLY A 264 9.52 -1.31 -6.72
N GLY A 265 8.35 -0.79 -6.42
CA GLY A 265 8.24 0.60 -6.16
C GLY A 265 9.15 0.75 -4.95
N SER A 266 10.28 1.38 -5.16
CA SER A 266 11.34 1.65 -4.21
C SER A 266 10.90 2.64 -3.12
N GLY A 267 9.84 2.33 -2.41
CA GLY A 267 9.64 2.83 -1.09
C GLY A 267 10.31 1.82 -0.17
N GLY A 268 11.57 2.03 0.19
CA GLY A 268 12.26 1.29 1.22
C GLY A 268 11.41 1.21 2.50
N PRO A 269 11.78 0.38 3.48
CA PRO A 269 11.14 0.41 4.78
C PRO A 269 11.09 1.87 5.26
N LEU A 270 10.03 2.23 5.99
CA LEU A 270 10.00 3.54 6.65
C LEU A 270 11.34 3.74 7.37
N PRO A 271 12.01 4.88 7.20
CA PRO A 271 13.20 5.15 7.99
C PRO A 271 12.84 5.06 9.47
N ALA A 272 13.80 4.63 10.29
CA ALA A 272 13.59 4.51 11.74
C ALA A 272 13.09 5.82 12.37
N PHE A 273 13.37 6.95 11.73
CA PHE A 273 12.85 8.28 12.04
C PHE A 273 12.89 9.15 10.79
N PHE A 274 11.87 9.96 10.58
CA PHE A 274 11.84 10.94 9.50
C PHE A 274 11.48 12.34 10.00
N VAL A 275 11.90 13.34 9.22
CA VAL A 275 11.46 14.73 9.39
C VAL A 275 10.90 15.22 8.06
N GLY A 276 9.60 15.36 8.02
CA GLY A 276 8.84 15.67 6.81
C GLY A 276 8.21 17.05 6.80
N ASN A 277 7.56 17.34 5.68
CA ASN A 277 6.76 18.54 5.52
C ASN A 277 5.63 18.33 4.50
N ILE A 278 4.77 19.33 4.38
CA ILE A 278 3.67 19.36 3.40
C ILE A 278 4.08 20.08 2.11
N THR A 279 3.20 19.98 1.11
CA THR A 279 3.25 20.79 -0.11
C THR A 279 3.14 22.29 0.22
N THR A 280 3.51 23.15 -0.72
CA THR A 280 3.42 24.60 -0.59
C THR A 280 2.53 25.14 -1.70
N ASN A 281 1.38 25.74 -1.37
CA ASN A 281 0.44 26.28 -2.35
C ASN A 281 0.09 25.28 -3.47
N GLY A 282 -0.24 24.03 -3.10
CA GLY A 282 -0.67 23.00 -4.05
C GLY A 282 0.45 22.35 -4.86
N SER A 283 1.71 22.57 -4.51
CA SER A 283 2.84 22.00 -5.26
C SER A 283 4.05 21.69 -4.38
N VAL A 284 4.94 20.86 -4.89
CA VAL A 284 6.21 20.56 -4.21
C VAL A 284 7.27 21.55 -4.66
N ARG A 285 7.80 22.32 -3.74
CA ARG A 285 8.89 23.27 -4.04
C ARG A 285 10.16 22.55 -4.47
N SER A 286 10.93 23.20 -5.34
CA SER A 286 12.18 22.64 -5.88
C SER A 286 13.26 22.38 -4.82
N ASP A 287 13.21 23.10 -3.69
CA ASP A 287 14.14 22.96 -2.57
C ASP A 287 13.69 21.92 -1.52
N PHE A 288 12.50 21.31 -1.67
CA PHE A 288 11.90 20.43 -0.67
C PHE A 288 12.86 19.34 -0.17
N SER A 289 13.48 18.59 -1.07
CA SER A 289 14.38 17.46 -0.72
C SER A 289 15.71 17.88 -0.10
N GLN A 290 16.03 19.20 -0.08
CA GLN A 290 17.20 19.70 0.66
C GLN A 290 16.95 19.67 2.17
N TYR A 291 15.69 19.76 2.59
CA TYR A 291 15.30 19.91 3.99
C TYR A 291 14.57 18.70 4.55
N TRP A 292 13.70 18.04 3.76
CA TRP A 292 12.71 17.10 4.21
C TRP A 292 12.89 15.73 3.54
N ASN A 293 12.67 14.67 4.32
CA ASN A 293 12.79 13.29 3.87
C ASN A 293 11.48 12.48 4.00
N GLN A 294 10.36 13.17 4.14
CA GLN A 294 9.00 12.63 4.06
C GLN A 294 8.08 13.72 3.53
N ILE A 295 7.05 13.40 2.74
CA ILE A 295 6.11 14.35 2.17
C ILE A 295 4.65 13.96 2.44
N THR A 296 3.84 14.98 2.75
CA THR A 296 2.37 14.91 2.90
C THR A 296 1.72 15.95 1.99
N PRO A 297 0.68 15.63 1.19
CA PRO A 297 -0.12 16.65 0.51
C PRO A 297 -0.89 17.45 1.55
N GLU A 298 -0.84 18.80 1.48
CA GLU A 298 -1.60 19.65 2.40
C GLU A 298 -3.10 19.55 2.16
N ASN A 299 -3.50 19.70 0.88
CA ASN A 299 -4.91 19.71 0.48
C ASN A 299 -5.20 18.72 -0.66
N GLU A 300 -4.20 18.33 -1.44
CA GLU A 300 -4.35 17.57 -2.67
C GLU A 300 -4.82 16.13 -2.42
N GLY A 301 -4.59 15.61 -1.19
CA GLY A 301 -5.01 14.27 -0.76
C GLY A 301 -6.38 14.21 -0.08
N LYS A 302 -7.04 15.34 0.17
CA LYS A 302 -8.34 15.39 0.85
C LYS A 302 -9.46 14.97 -0.10
N TRP A 303 -10.42 14.20 0.38
CA TRP A 303 -11.46 13.60 -0.47
C TRP A 303 -12.20 14.63 -1.33
N ALA A 304 -12.61 15.79 -0.75
CA ALA A 304 -13.27 16.84 -1.54
C ALA A 304 -12.39 17.46 -2.64
N SER A 305 -11.06 17.44 -2.49
CA SER A 305 -10.13 17.93 -3.51
C SER A 305 -9.97 16.94 -4.66
N VAL A 306 -10.02 15.65 -4.33
CA VAL A 306 -9.86 14.56 -5.31
C VAL A 306 -11.19 14.25 -5.99
N GLU A 307 -12.30 14.25 -5.25
CA GLU A 307 -13.63 13.92 -5.78
C GLU A 307 -14.67 15.01 -5.44
N PRO A 308 -14.54 16.19 -6.03
CA PRO A 308 -15.48 17.30 -5.80
C PRO A 308 -16.90 17.01 -6.29
N THR A 309 -17.05 16.14 -7.26
CA THR A 309 -18.31 15.64 -7.81
C THR A 309 -18.27 14.13 -7.76
N ARG A 310 -19.37 13.48 -7.34
CA ARG A 310 -19.50 12.04 -7.22
C ARG A 310 -19.07 11.33 -8.51
N ASP A 311 -18.20 10.32 -8.41
CA ASP A 311 -17.62 9.55 -9.51
C ASP A 311 -16.76 10.38 -10.51
N VAL A 312 -16.33 11.61 -10.11
CA VAL A 312 -15.49 12.45 -10.97
C VAL A 312 -14.22 12.84 -10.20
N TYR A 313 -13.15 12.13 -10.47
CA TYR A 313 -11.88 12.28 -9.78
C TYR A 313 -10.94 13.30 -10.44
N ASN A 314 -10.33 14.14 -9.62
CA ASN A 314 -9.25 15.06 -9.96
C ASN A 314 -7.93 14.59 -9.31
N TRP A 315 -7.34 13.53 -9.83
CA TRP A 315 -6.13 12.92 -9.29
C TRP A 315 -4.85 13.73 -9.56
N GLY A 316 -4.83 14.55 -10.61
CA GLY A 316 -3.60 15.20 -11.12
C GLY A 316 -2.74 15.89 -10.06
N PRO A 317 -3.28 16.74 -9.17
CA PRO A 317 -2.49 17.37 -8.12
C PRO A 317 -1.87 16.36 -7.14
N LEU A 318 -2.61 15.32 -6.75
CA LEU A 318 -2.13 14.27 -5.85
C LEU A 318 -1.09 13.37 -6.51
N ASP A 319 -1.28 13.04 -7.81
CA ASP A 319 -0.30 12.31 -8.62
C ASP A 319 1.06 13.00 -8.63
N ALA A 320 1.08 14.32 -8.76
CA ALA A 320 2.33 15.09 -8.77
C ALA A 320 3.10 14.92 -7.46
N VAL A 321 2.42 14.94 -6.32
CA VAL A 321 3.03 14.76 -4.99
C VAL A 321 3.51 13.32 -4.80
N TYR A 322 2.66 12.35 -5.14
CA TYR A 322 3.00 10.94 -5.03
C TYR A 322 4.20 10.57 -5.92
N ASN A 323 4.18 10.98 -7.19
CA ASN A 323 5.27 10.74 -8.13
C ASN A 323 6.59 11.41 -7.67
N TYR A 324 6.52 12.61 -7.08
CA TYR A 324 7.68 13.25 -6.48
C TYR A 324 8.30 12.38 -5.37
N ALA A 325 7.46 11.84 -4.48
CA ALA A 325 7.92 10.96 -3.41
C ALA A 325 8.57 9.68 -3.95
N GLN A 326 7.93 9.04 -4.95
CA GLN A 326 8.45 7.81 -5.56
C GLN A 326 9.80 8.04 -6.26
N GLN A 327 9.94 9.12 -7.05
CA GLN A 327 11.18 9.46 -7.76
C GLN A 327 12.36 9.72 -6.81
N ARG A 328 12.10 10.14 -5.58
CA ARG A 328 13.13 10.46 -4.57
C ARG A 328 13.28 9.41 -3.48
N ASN A 329 12.49 8.34 -3.56
CA ASN A 329 12.46 7.28 -2.57
C ASN A 329 12.27 7.82 -1.13
N ILE A 330 11.35 8.79 -0.96
CA ILE A 330 10.95 9.30 0.34
C ILE A 330 9.53 8.83 0.67
N PRO A 331 9.20 8.59 1.96
CA PRO A 331 7.85 8.21 2.35
C PRO A 331 6.81 9.24 1.94
N PHE A 332 5.75 8.77 1.27
CA PHE A 332 4.52 9.52 1.04
C PHE A 332 3.53 9.19 2.15
N LYS A 333 2.97 10.22 2.80
CA LYS A 333 1.87 10.09 3.76
C LYS A 333 0.59 10.65 3.14
N GLN A 334 -0.47 9.84 3.05
CA GLN A 334 -1.80 10.29 2.65
C GLN A 334 -2.47 11.04 3.80
N HIS A 335 -2.96 12.23 3.53
CA HIS A 335 -3.80 13.03 4.40
C HIS A 335 -5.02 13.50 3.61
N THR A 336 -6.19 12.98 3.88
CA THR A 336 -6.67 11.95 4.82
C THR A 336 -7.85 11.20 4.18
N PHE A 337 -8.22 10.01 4.67
CA PHE A 337 -9.36 9.29 4.10
C PHE A 337 -10.70 9.79 4.66
N ILE A 338 -10.91 9.72 5.97
CA ILE A 338 -12.19 9.98 6.63
C ILE A 338 -12.05 11.16 7.58
N TRP A 339 -12.74 12.25 7.27
CA TRP A 339 -12.74 13.47 8.06
C TRP A 339 -14.07 14.20 7.92
N GLY A 340 -14.56 14.84 8.98
CA GLY A 340 -15.79 15.60 8.97
C GLY A 340 -15.69 16.94 8.23
N ASN A 341 -14.45 17.46 8.10
CA ASN A 341 -14.16 18.64 7.28
C ASN A 341 -13.57 18.23 5.93
N GLN A 342 -13.67 19.10 4.94
CA GLN A 342 -13.11 18.90 3.58
C GLN A 342 -13.44 17.52 2.96
N SER A 343 -14.57 16.92 3.36
CA SER A 343 -15.21 15.82 2.66
C SER A 343 -16.10 16.36 1.53
N PRO A 344 -16.39 15.58 0.48
CA PRO A 344 -17.26 16.02 -0.60
C PRO A 344 -18.65 16.41 -0.08
N GLY A 345 -19.16 17.57 -0.48
CA GLY A 345 -20.46 18.06 0.00
C GLY A 345 -21.63 17.13 -0.37
N TRP A 346 -21.53 16.44 -1.48
CA TRP A 346 -22.54 15.51 -2.00
C TRP A 346 -22.74 14.27 -1.11
N ILE A 347 -21.71 13.84 -0.34
CA ILE A 347 -21.80 12.64 0.51
C ILE A 347 -22.92 12.74 1.54
N ASN A 348 -23.16 13.94 2.07
CA ASN A 348 -24.16 14.15 3.12
C ASN A 348 -25.62 14.04 2.63
N SER A 349 -25.86 14.07 1.32
CA SER A 349 -27.18 13.91 0.72
C SER A 349 -27.56 12.45 0.44
N LEU A 350 -26.62 11.53 0.62
CA LEU A 350 -26.80 10.10 0.32
C LEU A 350 -27.41 9.34 1.52
N SER A 351 -28.05 8.21 1.22
CA SER A 351 -28.48 7.26 2.25
C SER A 351 -27.27 6.62 2.96
N ALA A 352 -27.46 6.07 4.15
CA ALA A 352 -26.41 5.39 4.92
C ALA A 352 -25.72 4.27 4.12
N SER A 353 -26.48 3.50 3.33
CA SER A 353 -25.93 2.44 2.49
C SER A 353 -25.10 2.96 1.33
N GLU A 354 -25.51 4.08 0.72
CA GLU A 354 -24.73 4.73 -0.34
C GLU A 354 -23.46 5.36 0.25
N GLN A 355 -23.57 6.04 1.40
CA GLN A 355 -22.38 6.58 2.09
C GLN A 355 -21.36 5.48 2.42
N ALA A 356 -21.81 4.30 2.83
CA ALA A 356 -20.92 3.16 3.07
C ALA A 356 -20.24 2.68 1.77
N ALA A 357 -20.95 2.66 0.66
CA ALA A 357 -20.40 2.28 -0.63
C ALA A 357 -19.38 3.29 -1.15
N GLU A 358 -19.66 4.58 -1.03
CA GLU A 358 -18.74 5.65 -1.46
C GLU A 358 -17.47 5.71 -0.59
N ILE A 359 -17.57 5.51 0.73
CA ILE A 359 -16.40 5.43 1.60
C ILE A 359 -15.51 4.25 1.18
N GLU A 360 -16.11 3.09 0.92
CA GLU A 360 -15.37 1.91 0.46
C GLU A 360 -14.75 2.14 -0.91
N GLU A 361 -15.46 2.79 -1.83
CA GLU A 361 -14.99 3.15 -3.15
C GLU A 361 -13.79 4.09 -3.09
N TRP A 362 -13.91 5.21 -2.36
CA TRP A 362 -12.82 6.18 -2.16
C TRP A 362 -11.54 5.52 -1.67
N ILE A 363 -11.63 4.71 -0.60
CA ILE A 363 -10.47 4.02 -0.03
C ILE A 363 -9.89 3.02 -1.03
N ARG A 364 -10.73 2.23 -1.70
CA ARG A 364 -10.33 1.24 -2.70
C ARG A 364 -9.58 1.90 -3.86
N ASP A 365 -10.16 2.95 -4.43
CA ASP A 365 -9.65 3.59 -5.63
C ASP A 365 -8.35 4.35 -5.35
N PHE A 366 -8.25 5.02 -4.20
CA PHE A 366 -6.98 5.57 -3.73
C PHE A 366 -5.91 4.48 -3.59
N CYS A 367 -6.19 3.40 -2.89
CA CYS A 367 -5.22 2.32 -2.64
C CYS A 367 -4.78 1.62 -3.94
N ALA A 368 -5.71 1.45 -4.89
CA ALA A 368 -5.40 0.91 -6.20
C ALA A 368 -4.48 1.84 -7.00
N ARG A 369 -4.71 3.17 -6.92
CA ARG A 369 -3.92 4.17 -7.62
C ARG A 369 -2.53 4.38 -7.01
N TYR A 370 -2.42 4.36 -5.68
CA TYR A 370 -1.20 4.67 -4.93
C TYR A 370 -0.71 3.50 -4.06
N PRO A 371 -0.39 2.35 -4.66
CA PRO A 371 -0.14 1.09 -3.94
C PRO A 371 1.10 1.12 -3.03
N ASN A 372 2.01 2.08 -3.24
CA ASN A 372 3.23 2.23 -2.44
C ASN A 372 3.10 3.29 -1.34
N THR A 373 1.90 3.75 -1.04
CA THR A 373 1.65 4.67 0.08
C THR A 373 2.10 4.03 1.39
N LYS A 374 2.95 4.74 2.14
CA LYS A 374 3.59 4.19 3.35
C LYS A 374 2.83 4.50 4.62
N ILE A 375 2.18 5.65 4.69
CA ILE A 375 1.46 6.12 5.89
C ILE A 375 0.14 6.73 5.42
N ILE A 376 -0.93 6.46 6.15
CA ILE A 376 -2.26 6.98 5.85
C ILE A 376 -2.92 7.47 7.13
N ASP A 377 -3.28 8.74 7.18
CA ASP A 377 -4.23 9.26 8.16
C ASP A 377 -5.63 8.74 7.78
N VAL A 378 -6.03 7.58 8.37
CA VAL A 378 -7.28 6.91 8.00
C VAL A 378 -8.48 7.68 8.52
N VAL A 379 -8.44 8.07 9.77
CA VAL A 379 -9.47 8.88 10.41
C VAL A 379 -8.79 10.09 11.04
N ASN A 380 -9.32 11.26 10.70
CA ASN A 380 -8.83 12.56 11.17
C ASN A 380 -9.86 13.25 12.05
N GLU A 381 -9.41 13.79 13.20
CA GLU A 381 -10.17 14.66 14.11
C GLU A 381 -11.47 14.05 14.63
N ALA A 382 -11.41 12.79 15.06
CA ALA A 382 -12.58 12.04 15.54
C ALA A 382 -12.93 12.29 17.01
N THR A 383 -12.08 12.97 17.78
CA THR A 383 -12.34 13.29 19.19
C THR A 383 -13.65 14.06 19.33
N PRO A 384 -14.53 13.69 20.28
CA PRO A 384 -15.78 14.40 20.49
C PRO A 384 -15.59 15.90 20.73
N GLY A 385 -16.23 16.70 19.87
CA GLY A 385 -16.09 18.17 19.85
C GLY A 385 -15.09 18.68 18.81
N HIS A 386 -14.35 17.81 18.13
CA HIS A 386 -13.53 18.14 16.97
C HIS A 386 -14.35 18.08 15.67
N ALA A 387 -13.89 17.33 14.65
CA ALA A 387 -14.58 17.21 13.37
C ALA A 387 -14.86 15.74 12.98
N PRO A 388 -15.62 14.99 13.78
CA PRO A 388 -15.96 13.61 13.45
C PRO A 388 -16.81 13.54 12.16
N ALA A 389 -16.57 12.53 11.34
CA ALA A 389 -17.22 12.36 10.05
C ALA A 389 -18.66 11.85 10.22
N GLY A 390 -19.64 12.75 10.20
CA GLY A 390 -21.05 12.42 10.36
C GLY A 390 -21.58 11.43 9.34
N TYR A 391 -21.13 11.50 8.09
CA TYR A 391 -21.47 10.57 7.03
C TYR A 391 -20.95 9.14 7.33
N ALA A 392 -19.74 9.00 7.92
CA ALA A 392 -19.20 7.71 8.30
C ALA A 392 -19.92 7.14 9.54
N GLN A 393 -20.29 8.01 10.50
CA GLN A 393 -21.14 7.62 11.63
C GLN A 393 -22.50 7.12 11.16
N ASN A 394 -23.09 7.79 10.17
CA ASN A 394 -24.36 7.38 9.58
C ASN A 394 -24.23 6.04 8.82
N ALA A 395 -23.15 5.86 8.07
CA ALA A 395 -22.87 4.65 7.30
C ALA A 395 -22.61 3.40 8.17
N PHE A 396 -21.84 3.55 9.26
CA PHE A 396 -21.29 2.42 10.03
C PHE A 396 -21.67 2.40 11.51
N GLY A 397 -22.47 3.35 11.97
CA GLY A 397 -22.91 3.46 13.37
C GLY A 397 -21.74 3.75 14.32
N SER A 398 -21.84 3.24 15.56
CA SER A 398 -20.82 3.45 16.60
C SER A 398 -19.45 2.88 16.28
N ASN A 399 -19.35 1.95 15.34
CA ASN A 399 -18.10 1.28 14.94
C ASN A 399 -17.42 1.95 13.73
N TRP A 400 -17.83 3.15 13.36
CA TRP A 400 -17.38 3.81 12.14
C TRP A 400 -15.85 3.97 12.03
N ILE A 401 -15.17 4.27 13.13
CA ILE A 401 -13.69 4.35 13.16
C ILE A 401 -13.10 2.97 12.82
N ILE A 402 -13.50 1.93 13.57
CA ILE A 402 -13.01 0.56 13.36
C ILE A 402 -13.26 0.11 11.92
N ARG A 403 -14.46 0.38 11.39
CA ARG A 403 -14.81 -0.02 10.02
C ARG A 403 -13.98 0.72 8.97
N SER A 404 -13.72 2.01 9.15
CA SER A 404 -12.84 2.80 8.27
C SER A 404 -11.42 2.22 8.21
N PHE A 405 -10.86 1.86 9.36
CA PHE A 405 -9.55 1.20 9.44
C PHE A 405 -9.55 -0.19 8.80
N GLN A 406 -10.61 -0.98 8.98
CA GLN A 406 -10.74 -2.28 8.32
C GLN A 406 -10.76 -2.16 6.79
N LEU A 407 -11.47 -1.17 6.24
CA LEU A 407 -11.47 -0.88 4.81
C LEU A 407 -10.08 -0.43 4.34
N ALA A 408 -9.44 0.48 5.06
CA ALA A 408 -8.08 0.92 4.74
C ALA A 408 -7.09 -0.26 4.75
N ARG A 409 -7.17 -1.16 5.73
CA ARG A 409 -6.34 -2.36 5.78
C ARG A 409 -6.62 -3.32 4.64
N GLN A 410 -7.89 -3.47 4.26
CA GLN A 410 -8.30 -4.36 3.17
C GLN A 410 -7.69 -3.91 1.84
N TYR A 411 -7.69 -2.63 1.55
CA TYR A 411 -7.27 -2.09 0.25
C TYR A 411 -5.83 -1.55 0.21
N CYS A 412 -5.30 -1.06 1.35
CA CYS A 412 -3.91 -0.63 1.51
C CYS A 412 -3.17 -1.50 2.56
N PRO A 413 -2.97 -2.80 2.32
CA PRO A 413 -2.51 -3.75 3.35
C PRO A 413 -1.11 -3.45 3.91
N ASN A 414 -0.28 -2.72 3.17
CA ASN A 414 1.12 -2.45 3.52
C ASN A 414 1.37 -1.05 4.08
N ALA A 415 0.32 -0.24 4.23
CA ALA A 415 0.45 1.10 4.79
C ALA A 415 0.35 1.06 6.32
N VAL A 416 1.07 1.95 6.99
CA VAL A 416 0.88 2.27 8.41
C VAL A 416 -0.40 3.11 8.53
N LEU A 417 -1.39 2.60 9.24
CA LEU A 417 -2.70 3.20 9.40
C LEU A 417 -2.75 4.04 10.68
N VAL A 418 -2.92 5.34 10.53
CA VAL A 418 -2.82 6.33 11.59
C VAL A 418 -4.20 6.86 11.98
N LEU A 419 -4.47 6.94 13.28
CA LEU A 419 -5.57 7.71 13.86
C LEU A 419 -5.02 9.08 14.27
N ASN A 420 -5.39 10.12 13.53
CA ASN A 420 -4.81 11.46 13.63
C ASN A 420 -5.78 12.46 14.26
N ASP A 421 -5.28 13.31 15.16
CA ASP A 421 -6.11 14.34 15.79
C ASP A 421 -5.24 15.51 16.29
N TYR A 422 -5.89 16.66 16.59
CA TYR A 422 -5.25 17.77 17.28
C TYR A 422 -5.51 17.73 18.80
N ASN A 423 -4.82 18.55 19.56
CA ASN A 423 -4.87 18.60 21.03
C ASN A 423 -4.51 17.27 21.73
N VAL A 424 -3.88 16.32 21.04
CA VAL A 424 -3.56 14.98 21.55
C VAL A 424 -2.59 15.07 22.74
N THR A 425 -1.59 15.91 22.67
CA THR A 425 -0.63 16.13 23.76
C THR A 425 -0.91 17.41 24.57
N SER A 426 -2.06 18.09 24.35
CA SER A 426 -2.41 19.34 25.02
C SER A 426 -3.76 19.25 25.76
N TRP A 427 -4.81 19.83 25.20
CA TRP A 427 -6.09 20.04 25.91
C TRP A 427 -6.97 18.79 26.03
N ASP A 428 -6.92 17.88 25.06
CA ASP A 428 -7.88 16.80 24.91
C ASP A 428 -7.27 15.40 25.03
N THR A 429 -6.06 15.26 25.61
CA THR A 429 -5.32 14.00 25.75
C THR A 429 -6.18 12.85 26.26
N ASP A 430 -6.88 13.05 27.39
CA ASP A 430 -7.68 11.97 28.00
C ASP A 430 -8.95 11.65 27.17
N LYS A 431 -9.54 12.65 26.50
CA LYS A 431 -10.66 12.44 25.57
C LYS A 431 -10.22 11.68 24.32
N PHE A 432 -9.06 12.05 23.75
CA PHE A 432 -8.48 11.36 22.62
C PHE A 432 -8.20 9.89 22.96
N ILE A 433 -7.55 9.60 24.10
CA ILE A 433 -7.27 8.24 24.56
C ILE A 433 -8.58 7.44 24.70
N ALA A 434 -9.61 8.04 25.30
CA ALA A 434 -10.91 7.37 25.46
C ALA A 434 -11.56 7.04 24.11
N MET A 435 -11.48 7.94 23.13
CA MET A 435 -12.00 7.76 21.77
C MET A 435 -11.18 6.72 20.99
N ALA A 436 -9.85 6.73 21.11
CA ALA A 436 -8.94 5.85 20.36
C ALA A 436 -8.94 4.40 20.89
N THR A 437 -9.11 4.21 22.20
CA THR A 437 -8.98 2.91 22.87
C THR A 437 -9.78 1.78 22.23
N PRO A 438 -11.06 1.94 21.84
CA PRO A 438 -11.81 0.86 21.18
C PRO A 438 -11.17 0.38 19.87
N ALA A 439 -10.67 1.28 19.04
CA ALA A 439 -10.03 0.95 17.76
C ALA A 439 -8.62 0.34 17.96
N VAL A 440 -7.87 0.84 18.94
CA VAL A 440 -6.57 0.27 19.35
C VAL A 440 -6.77 -1.15 19.88
N ASN A 441 -7.74 -1.38 20.78
CA ASN A 441 -8.06 -2.71 21.31
C ASN A 441 -8.58 -3.68 20.24
N ALA A 442 -9.20 -3.16 19.18
CA ALA A 442 -9.60 -3.97 18.02
C ALA A 442 -8.43 -4.35 17.11
N GLY A 443 -7.21 -3.83 17.38
CA GLY A 443 -6.00 -4.14 16.61
C GLY A 443 -6.03 -3.61 15.16
N VAL A 444 -6.81 -2.56 14.89
CA VAL A 444 -6.96 -2.04 13.53
C VAL A 444 -6.11 -0.79 13.28
N VAL A 445 -5.61 -0.15 14.33
CA VAL A 445 -4.77 1.06 14.29
C VAL A 445 -3.32 0.66 14.43
N ASP A 446 -2.44 1.12 13.54
CA ASP A 446 -1.00 0.83 13.62
C ASP A 446 -0.23 1.93 14.36
N ALA A 447 -0.69 3.16 14.32
CA ALA A 447 -0.03 4.29 14.95
C ALA A 447 -1.00 5.42 15.33
N ILE A 448 -0.58 6.24 16.27
CA ILE A 448 -1.28 7.47 16.67
C ILE A 448 -0.65 8.66 15.97
N GLY A 449 -1.47 9.57 15.46
CA GLY A 449 -1.05 10.88 14.95
C GLY A 449 -1.41 11.99 15.94
N ASP A 450 -0.43 12.80 16.30
CA ASP A 450 -0.59 14.05 17.03
C ASP A 450 -0.27 15.21 16.10
N GLN A 451 -1.27 15.99 15.72
CA GLN A 451 -1.07 17.16 14.86
C GLN A 451 -0.10 18.17 15.49
N ALA A 452 -0.10 18.28 16.80
CA ALA A 452 0.81 19.15 17.56
C ALA A 452 0.73 20.65 17.17
N HIS A 453 -0.48 21.12 16.83
CA HIS A 453 -0.75 22.53 16.58
C HIS A 453 -0.95 23.32 17.89
N GLY A 454 -0.57 24.59 17.89
CA GLY A 454 -0.89 25.53 18.96
C GLY A 454 -0.22 25.23 20.31
N LEU A 455 0.94 24.59 20.30
CA LEU A 455 1.63 24.14 21.51
C LEU A 455 2.51 25.21 22.17
N GLU A 456 2.60 26.42 21.63
CA GLU A 456 3.54 27.47 22.06
C GLU A 456 3.38 27.93 23.50
N GLY A 457 2.17 27.77 24.07
CA GLY A 457 1.85 28.13 25.46
C GLY A 457 2.08 27.05 26.49
N PHE A 458 2.44 25.84 26.06
CA PHE A 458 2.61 24.69 26.96
C PHE A 458 4.06 24.50 27.42
N SER A 459 4.22 24.13 28.68
CA SER A 459 5.54 23.71 29.16
C SER A 459 5.95 22.35 28.54
N VAL A 460 7.23 22.16 28.27
CA VAL A 460 7.77 20.88 27.78
C VAL A 460 7.42 19.72 28.75
N ALA A 461 7.40 19.98 30.05
CA ALA A 461 7.05 18.98 31.05
C ALA A 461 5.58 18.51 30.90
N THR A 462 4.66 19.44 30.64
CA THR A 462 3.24 19.11 30.39
C THR A 462 3.07 18.31 29.11
N LEU A 463 3.68 18.76 28.01
CA LEU A 463 3.62 18.06 26.72
C LEU A 463 4.21 16.65 26.84
N ARG A 464 5.36 16.51 27.53
CA ARG A 464 5.99 15.21 27.77
C ARG A 464 5.10 14.28 28.58
N ALA A 465 4.51 14.75 29.67
CA ALA A 465 3.61 13.94 30.50
C ALA A 465 2.37 13.46 29.71
N ASN A 466 1.81 14.29 28.84
CA ASN A 466 0.70 13.91 27.99
C ASN A 466 1.15 12.95 26.88
N LEU A 467 2.30 13.16 26.28
CA LEU A 467 2.89 12.25 25.30
C LEU A 467 3.14 10.84 25.90
N ASP A 468 3.64 10.79 27.14
CA ASP A 468 3.83 9.53 27.89
C ASP A 468 2.48 8.81 28.13
N LYS A 469 1.38 9.54 28.41
CA LYS A 469 0.02 8.97 28.49
C LYS A 469 -0.43 8.36 27.16
N VAL A 470 -0.22 9.07 26.06
CA VAL A 470 -0.58 8.56 24.71
C VAL A 470 0.26 7.34 24.35
N ALA A 471 1.56 7.36 24.69
CA ALA A 471 2.47 6.25 24.48
C ALA A 471 2.06 4.97 25.23
N ALA A 472 1.32 5.11 26.34
CA ALA A 472 0.76 3.97 27.09
C ALA A 472 -0.29 3.16 26.29
N LEU A 473 -0.80 3.68 25.16
CA LEU A 473 -1.60 2.90 24.20
C LEU A 473 -0.79 1.80 23.50
N GLY A 474 0.55 1.83 23.61
CA GLY A 474 1.43 0.78 23.08
C GLY A 474 1.72 0.87 21.59
N LEU A 475 1.34 1.96 20.93
CA LEU A 475 1.54 2.19 19.50
C LEU A 475 2.62 3.25 19.24
N PRO A 476 3.32 3.19 18.08
CA PRO A 476 4.14 4.30 17.60
C PRO A 476 3.32 5.58 17.49
N ILE A 477 3.98 6.72 17.71
CA ILE A 477 3.38 8.05 17.59
C ILE A 477 4.08 8.79 16.47
N TYR A 478 3.31 9.40 15.58
CA TYR A 478 3.80 10.38 14.61
C TYR A 478 3.33 11.77 15.04
N ILE A 479 4.27 12.71 15.10
CA ILE A 479 3.93 14.12 15.18
C ILE A 479 3.65 14.56 13.75
N THR A 480 2.38 14.76 13.42
CA THR A 480 1.90 14.75 12.03
C THR A 480 1.82 16.10 11.36
N GLU A 481 1.76 17.19 12.15
CA GLU A 481 1.43 18.54 11.62
C GLU A 481 2.09 19.67 12.42
N TYR A 482 3.26 19.40 13.00
CA TYR A 482 3.91 20.32 13.94
C TYR A 482 4.19 21.68 13.34
N ASP A 483 3.86 22.72 14.07
CA ASP A 483 4.20 24.10 13.76
C ASP A 483 4.51 24.91 15.03
N VAL A 484 5.17 26.07 14.83
CA VAL A 484 5.43 27.07 15.88
C VAL A 484 5.08 28.43 15.31
N ALA A 485 3.88 28.90 15.63
CA ALA A 485 3.30 30.13 15.10
C ALA A 485 3.80 31.37 15.85
N ARG A 486 5.02 31.82 15.54
CA ARG A 486 5.62 33.04 16.06
C ARG A 486 6.26 33.87 14.94
N THR A 487 5.87 35.12 14.83
CA THR A 487 6.46 36.07 13.86
C THR A 487 7.83 36.56 14.32
N ASN A 488 8.07 36.59 15.64
CA ASN A 488 9.39 36.90 16.21
C ASN A 488 10.33 35.73 16.09
N ASP A 489 11.45 35.92 15.42
CA ASP A 489 12.44 34.85 15.14
C ASP A 489 13.03 34.22 16.39
N GLN A 490 13.29 35.03 17.44
CA GLN A 490 13.87 34.52 18.67
C GLN A 490 12.88 33.71 19.50
N GLU A 491 11.62 34.11 19.51
CA GLU A 491 10.54 33.34 20.17
C GLU A 491 10.32 32.03 19.47
N GLN A 492 10.21 32.04 18.13
CA GLN A 492 10.06 30.80 17.35
C GLN A 492 11.22 29.83 17.61
N LEU A 493 12.46 30.35 17.54
CA LEU A 493 13.65 29.56 17.81
C LEU A 493 13.65 28.96 19.21
N SER A 494 13.34 29.78 20.23
CA SER A 494 13.36 29.33 21.63
C SER A 494 12.35 28.22 21.92
N ILE A 495 11.13 28.34 21.35
CA ILE A 495 10.08 27.32 21.47
C ILE A 495 10.50 26.04 20.74
N LEU A 496 11.00 26.15 19.51
CA LEU A 496 11.44 24.99 18.73
C LEU A 496 12.59 24.26 19.43
N GLN A 497 13.55 24.98 19.99
CA GLN A 497 14.67 24.43 20.76
C GLN A 497 14.22 23.68 22.01
N ALA A 498 13.12 24.09 22.61
CA ALA A 498 12.57 23.45 23.80
C ALA A 498 11.72 22.20 23.46
N GLN A 499 10.81 22.33 22.48
CA GLN A 499 9.80 21.30 22.19
C GLN A 499 10.31 20.22 21.23
N TYR A 500 11.05 20.58 20.17
CA TYR A 500 11.48 19.62 19.16
C TYR A 500 12.32 18.46 19.71
N PRO A 501 13.35 18.68 20.56
CA PRO A 501 14.10 17.58 21.16
C PRO A 501 13.23 16.66 22.01
N MET A 502 12.23 17.19 22.70
CA MET A 502 11.31 16.39 23.51
C MET A 502 10.51 15.40 22.66
N PHE A 503 10.02 15.82 21.48
CA PHE A 503 9.38 14.92 20.52
C PHE A 503 10.41 13.99 19.85
N ARG A 504 11.49 14.55 19.30
CA ARG A 504 12.52 13.79 18.56
C ARG A 504 13.07 12.64 19.39
N ASP A 505 13.38 12.88 20.65
CA ASP A 505 14.10 11.92 21.51
C ASP A 505 13.14 11.02 22.31
N HIS A 506 11.84 11.17 22.13
CA HIS A 506 10.85 10.29 22.76
C HIS A 506 10.86 8.90 22.09
N PRO A 507 10.96 7.79 22.85
CA PRO A 507 11.12 6.45 22.28
C PRO A 507 9.94 5.98 21.43
N SER A 508 8.71 6.45 21.73
CA SER A 508 7.51 6.11 20.97
C SER A 508 7.28 6.97 19.74
N VAL A 509 8.01 8.10 19.56
CA VAL A 509 7.85 8.97 18.39
C VAL A 509 8.65 8.42 17.22
N ALA A 510 7.98 8.07 16.13
CA ALA A 510 8.58 7.45 14.95
C ALA A 510 8.86 8.43 13.80
N GLY A 511 8.34 9.66 13.87
CA GLY A 511 8.59 10.69 12.86
C GLY A 511 7.89 12.00 13.19
N ILE A 512 8.37 13.07 12.58
CA ILE A 512 7.82 14.42 12.74
C ILE A 512 7.59 15.02 11.36
N THR A 513 6.37 15.47 11.08
CA THR A 513 6.02 16.25 9.89
C THR A 513 5.68 17.67 10.32
N PHE A 514 6.37 18.65 9.75
CA PHE A 514 6.02 20.05 9.92
C PHE A 514 4.87 20.44 9.00
N TRP A 515 3.98 21.35 9.45
CA TRP A 515 2.82 21.75 8.66
C TRP A 515 3.06 23.08 7.93
N GLY A 516 3.95 23.01 6.94
CA GLY A 516 4.41 24.14 6.13
C GLY A 516 5.73 24.73 6.63
N TYR A 517 6.46 25.37 5.71
CA TYR A 517 7.78 25.92 6.04
C TYR A 517 8.09 27.26 5.36
N VAL A 518 7.23 27.74 4.44
CA VAL A 518 7.48 28.99 3.71
C VAL A 518 6.65 30.12 4.31
N VAL A 519 7.29 31.18 4.74
CA VAL A 519 6.64 32.37 5.30
C VAL A 519 5.61 32.93 4.31
N GLY A 520 4.39 33.18 4.78
CA GLY A 520 3.27 33.65 3.97
C GLY A 520 2.55 32.59 3.14
N SER A 521 3.00 31.32 3.21
CA SER A 521 2.36 30.15 2.54
C SER A 521 2.04 29.04 3.54
N THR A 522 1.89 29.35 4.82
CA THR A 522 1.46 28.41 5.87
C THR A 522 0.04 28.74 6.32
N TRP A 523 -0.70 27.72 6.79
CA TRP A 523 -2.09 27.85 7.22
C TRP A 523 -2.26 28.83 8.41
N VAL A 524 -1.24 28.92 9.28
CA VAL A 524 -1.21 29.85 10.40
C VAL A 524 -0.04 30.84 10.25
N ASN A 525 -0.32 32.11 10.46
CA ASN A 525 0.71 33.15 10.33
C ASN A 525 1.83 32.98 11.36
N GLY A 526 3.07 33.11 10.91
CA GLY A 526 4.25 33.02 11.76
C GLY A 526 4.90 31.65 11.85
N SER A 527 4.26 30.57 11.36
CA SER A 527 4.83 29.22 11.43
C SER A 527 5.88 28.92 10.34
N GLY A 528 5.96 29.73 9.29
CA GLY A 528 7.00 29.55 8.25
C GLY A 528 8.42 29.59 8.81
N LEU A 529 9.29 28.77 8.25
CA LEU A 529 10.69 28.58 8.68
C LEU A 529 11.71 29.18 7.70
N ILE A 530 11.30 29.39 6.44
CA ILE A 530 12.11 30.08 5.42
C ILE A 530 11.32 31.20 4.77
N GLN A 531 12.01 32.25 4.32
CA GLN A 531 11.40 33.29 3.51
C GLN A 531 11.05 32.78 2.10
N PRO A 532 10.13 33.43 1.36
CA PRO A 532 9.80 33.02 -0.01
C PRO A 532 11.01 32.93 -0.96
N ASN A 533 12.04 33.75 -0.72
CA ASN A 533 13.29 33.74 -1.47
C ASN A 533 14.28 32.63 -1.05
N GLY A 534 13.89 31.74 -0.12
CA GLY A 534 14.72 30.64 0.38
C GLY A 534 15.63 30.99 1.56
N THR A 535 15.65 32.25 2.03
CA THR A 535 16.47 32.63 3.21
C THR A 535 15.89 31.97 4.48
N PRO A 536 16.68 31.16 5.21
CA PRO A 536 16.20 30.50 6.42
C PRO A 536 16.04 31.49 7.56
N ARG A 537 14.99 31.32 8.37
CA ARG A 537 14.87 31.92 9.70
C ARG A 537 15.82 31.20 10.67
N PRO A 538 16.19 31.82 11.81
CA PRO A 538 17.06 31.17 12.81
C PRO A 538 16.57 29.81 13.26
N ALA A 539 15.24 29.63 13.40
CA ALA A 539 14.61 28.33 13.73
C ALA A 539 14.94 27.25 12.69
N MET A 540 14.87 27.59 11.38
CA MET A 540 15.23 26.65 10.31
C MET A 540 16.71 26.27 10.34
N THR A 541 17.57 27.27 10.52
CA THR A 541 19.02 27.01 10.60
C THR A 541 19.34 26.07 11.75
N TRP A 542 18.74 26.30 12.91
CA TRP A 542 18.90 25.43 14.07
C TRP A 542 18.34 24.03 13.81
N LEU A 543 17.14 23.93 13.26
CA LEU A 543 16.48 22.64 12.96
C LEU A 543 17.34 21.77 12.05
N MET A 544 17.90 22.33 10.96
CA MET A 544 18.73 21.58 10.03
C MET A 544 19.99 20.97 10.66
N ASN A 545 20.53 21.61 11.69
CA ASN A 545 21.67 21.10 12.44
C ASN A 545 21.29 20.09 13.55
N ASN A 546 20.00 19.96 13.89
CA ASN A 546 19.52 19.19 15.03
C ASN A 546 18.37 18.23 14.71
N LYS A 547 17.95 18.10 13.43
CA LYS A 547 16.73 17.35 13.08
C LYS A 547 16.86 15.83 13.23
N ASN A 548 18.05 15.29 13.13
CA ASN A 548 18.26 13.85 13.21
C ASN A 548 18.53 13.41 14.66
N ARG A 549 18.23 12.13 14.94
CA ARG A 549 18.63 11.47 16.19
C ARG A 549 20.10 11.16 16.20
#